data_3a1a5f17a08ffa35bc49054241508c5c
#
_entry.id   3a1a5f17a08ffa35bc49054241508c5c
#
_cell.length_a   1.000
_cell.length_b   1.000
_cell.length_c   1.000
_cell.angle_alpha   90.00
_cell.angle_beta   90.00
_cell.angle_gamma   90.00
#
_symmetry.space_group_name_H-M   'P 1'
#
loop_
_entity.id
_entity.type
_entity.pdbx_description
1 polymer ?
#
loop_
_entity_poly.entity_id
_entity_poly.type
_entity_poly.pdbx_seq_one_letter_code
_entity_poly.pdbx_strand_id
1 'polypeptide(L)'
;MVQVDEIAERLGVQVVSERHGVAIDEVEHDSRRVGPRTLFACIPGAVVDGHDFAVDAVDAGACALLVERLLPLDVPQLLVPSVRQAIGPVAALVHGDPSEVIDVVGVTGTNGKTTTVRIAAALLTRLGRKVTEIGTLTGERTTPEAPELQRQLAAARAAGHQAVVMEVSSHALDQHRVDGTRFRVAAFTNLGVDHLDHHGTMEAYFDAKASLFTPGLSDRAIIDTTTDAGRRLADRTQIPAEIIGPGSVAGIEHSSTGSRFRWRSHDVFVPLAGVFNVTNAVIAAEIVVSLGFEPAAVASALSELDGVPGRFETVDAGQDFMIVVDYAHTPDGLEAVLRAARQLTTGTLTVVFGAGGDRDTGKRPQMGEAAGRLADRVVVTNDNPRNESPDAIISAIVAGMSQPPERIEPDRRLAIHHAIAGARSGDLVLIAGKGHESTQTVGAEVFDFDDREVCLLYTSPSPRD
;
A
#
# COMPACT_ATOMS: atom_id res chain seq x y z
N MET A 1 25.44 -18.97 -1.34
CA MET A 1 25.14 -20.32 -0.81
C MET A 1 25.36 -20.29 0.68
N VAL A 2 24.34 -20.60 1.45
CA VAL A 2 24.38 -20.64 2.92
C VAL A 2 24.19 -22.11 3.33
N GLN A 3 24.89 -22.55 4.37
CA GLN A 3 24.72 -23.92 4.86
C GLN A 3 23.52 -23.99 5.81
N VAL A 4 22.80 -25.12 5.83
CA VAL A 4 21.67 -25.35 6.73
C VAL A 4 22.07 -25.16 8.20
N ASP A 5 23.33 -25.48 8.54
CA ASP A 5 23.88 -25.29 9.87
C ASP A 5 24.03 -23.80 10.25
N GLU A 6 24.38 -22.93 9.30
CA GLU A 6 24.43 -21.45 9.48
C GLU A 6 23.01 -20.88 9.73
N ILE A 7 22.01 -21.45 9.04
CA ILE A 7 20.60 -21.06 9.27
C ILE A 7 20.16 -21.49 10.68
N ALA A 8 20.54 -22.69 11.10
CA ALA A 8 20.25 -23.18 12.45
C ALA A 8 20.88 -22.29 13.53
N GLU A 9 22.13 -21.87 13.32
CA GLU A 9 22.83 -20.95 14.22
C GLU A 9 22.11 -19.58 14.28
N ARG A 10 21.74 -19.01 13.13
CA ARG A 10 20.97 -17.76 13.07
C ARG A 10 19.66 -17.82 13.85
N LEU A 11 18.96 -18.95 13.79
CA LEU A 11 17.68 -19.17 14.48
C LEU A 11 17.85 -19.62 15.93
N GLY A 12 19.04 -20.01 16.35
CA GLY A 12 19.29 -20.60 17.67
C GLY A 12 18.63 -21.97 17.85
N VAL A 13 18.51 -22.75 16.80
CA VAL A 13 17.89 -24.10 16.80
C VAL A 13 18.90 -25.16 16.33
N GLN A 14 18.52 -26.43 16.48
CA GLN A 14 19.33 -27.54 15.97
C GLN A 14 18.76 -28.07 14.66
N VAL A 15 19.65 -28.52 13.78
CA VAL A 15 19.27 -29.27 12.58
C VAL A 15 18.93 -30.70 13.02
N VAL A 16 17.71 -31.14 12.75
CA VAL A 16 17.30 -32.52 12.98
C VAL A 16 17.53 -33.32 11.69
N SER A 17 18.69 -33.98 11.59
CA SER A 17 19.08 -34.78 10.43
C SER A 17 20.39 -35.51 10.71
N GLU A 18 20.62 -36.64 9.99
CA GLU A 18 21.96 -37.24 9.86
C GLU A 18 22.80 -36.58 8.75
N ARG A 19 22.18 -35.69 7.93
CA ARG A 19 22.82 -34.97 6.82
C ARG A 19 23.21 -33.54 7.27
N HIS A 20 24.49 -33.24 7.20
CA HIS A 20 25.08 -31.93 7.51
C HIS A 20 25.63 -31.28 6.27
N GLY A 21 25.89 -29.98 6.31
CA GLY A 21 26.52 -29.27 5.23
C GLY A 21 25.68 -29.18 3.95
N VAL A 22 24.34 -29.17 4.08
CA VAL A 22 23.42 -29.00 2.95
C VAL A 22 23.37 -27.53 2.57
N ALA A 23 23.72 -27.22 1.31
CA ALA A 23 23.74 -25.84 0.79
C ALA A 23 22.34 -25.38 0.34
N ILE A 24 21.94 -24.21 0.78
CA ILE A 24 20.67 -23.55 0.49
C ILE A 24 20.95 -22.31 -0.37
N ASP A 25 20.23 -22.17 -1.47
CA ASP A 25 20.28 -21.00 -2.35
C ASP A 25 18.97 -20.23 -2.36
N GLU A 26 17.86 -20.89 -1.97
CA GLU A 26 16.53 -20.29 -2.07
C GLU A 26 15.64 -20.73 -0.87
N VAL A 27 14.66 -19.87 -0.53
CA VAL A 27 13.63 -20.14 0.46
C VAL A 27 12.26 -19.98 -0.18
N GLU A 28 11.41 -20.97 -0.05
CA GLU A 28 10.06 -20.96 -0.59
C GLU A 28 9.02 -21.48 0.39
N HIS A 29 7.79 -20.98 0.28
CA HIS A 29 6.63 -21.46 1.03
C HIS A 29 5.51 -21.98 0.11
N ASP A 30 5.65 -21.80 -1.20
CA ASP A 30 4.77 -22.36 -2.22
C ASP A 30 5.45 -23.58 -2.86
N SER A 31 4.90 -24.79 -2.60
CA SER A 31 5.47 -26.03 -3.10
C SER A 31 5.60 -26.09 -4.63
N ARG A 32 4.78 -25.31 -5.36
CA ARG A 32 4.81 -25.23 -6.84
C ARG A 32 6.02 -24.45 -7.38
N ARG A 33 6.69 -23.68 -6.51
CA ARG A 33 7.86 -22.85 -6.85
C ARG A 33 9.18 -23.46 -6.35
N VAL A 34 9.10 -24.60 -5.70
CA VAL A 34 10.28 -25.30 -5.16
C VAL A 34 11.15 -25.82 -6.28
N GLY A 35 12.46 -25.70 -6.12
CA GLY A 35 13.48 -26.24 -6.98
C GLY A 35 14.68 -26.82 -6.21
N PRO A 36 15.75 -27.24 -6.91
CA PRO A 36 16.97 -27.72 -6.25
C PRO A 36 17.56 -26.70 -5.26
N ARG A 37 18.07 -27.18 -4.15
CA ARG A 37 18.68 -26.38 -3.08
C ARG A 37 17.75 -25.36 -2.41
N THR A 38 16.45 -25.61 -2.49
CA THR A 38 15.44 -24.82 -1.78
C THR A 38 15.23 -25.33 -0.38
N LEU A 39 15.17 -24.44 0.61
CA LEU A 39 14.59 -24.69 1.91
C LEU A 39 13.08 -24.39 1.80
N PHE A 40 12.26 -25.40 2.01
CA PHE A 40 10.81 -25.24 2.00
C PHE A 40 10.29 -24.94 3.41
N ALA A 41 9.57 -23.84 3.55
CA ALA A 41 8.97 -23.40 4.81
C ALA A 41 7.52 -23.86 4.91
N CYS A 42 7.25 -24.78 5.83
CA CYS A 42 5.94 -25.35 6.08
C CYS A 42 5.08 -24.42 6.93
N ILE A 43 4.55 -23.35 6.35
CA ILE A 43 3.75 -22.35 7.06
C ILE A 43 2.35 -22.90 7.35
N PRO A 44 1.90 -22.97 8.63
CA PRO A 44 0.49 -23.24 8.93
C PRO A 44 -0.38 -22.06 8.46
N GLY A 45 -1.28 -22.31 7.52
CA GLY A 45 -2.23 -21.34 7.01
C GLY A 45 -3.62 -21.48 7.64
N ALA A 46 -4.49 -20.48 7.42
CA ALA A 46 -5.86 -20.51 7.95
C ALA A 46 -6.75 -21.58 7.29
N VAL A 47 -6.44 -22.01 6.06
CA VAL A 47 -7.25 -22.97 5.28
C VAL A 47 -6.49 -24.28 5.08
N VAL A 48 -5.19 -24.20 4.83
CA VAL A 48 -4.33 -25.36 4.58
C VAL A 48 -3.06 -25.27 5.43
N ASP A 49 -2.52 -26.42 5.85
CA ASP A 49 -1.26 -26.50 6.57
C ASP A 49 -0.11 -26.74 5.58
N GLY A 50 0.90 -25.86 5.56
CA GLY A 50 2.08 -26.00 4.71
C GLY A 50 2.85 -27.30 4.91
N HIS A 51 2.75 -27.94 6.09
CA HIS A 51 3.35 -29.23 6.36
C HIS A 51 2.78 -30.36 5.49
N ASP A 52 1.53 -30.24 5.06
CA ASP A 52 0.89 -31.25 4.21
C ASP A 52 1.48 -31.28 2.79
N PHE A 53 2.18 -30.23 2.39
CA PHE A 53 2.87 -30.13 1.09
C PHE A 53 4.36 -30.45 1.15
N ALA A 54 4.87 -30.85 2.32
CA ALA A 54 6.31 -31.09 2.50
C ALA A 54 6.82 -32.25 1.64
N VAL A 55 6.02 -33.30 1.43
CA VAL A 55 6.38 -34.43 0.56
C VAL A 55 6.53 -33.94 -0.88
N ASP A 56 5.54 -33.22 -1.40
CA ASP A 56 5.57 -32.69 -2.77
C ASP A 56 6.77 -31.72 -2.96
N ALA A 57 7.07 -30.93 -1.93
CA ALA A 57 8.21 -30.00 -1.96
C ALA A 57 9.56 -30.76 -2.02
N VAL A 58 9.71 -31.83 -1.24
CA VAL A 58 10.92 -32.68 -1.28
C VAL A 58 11.06 -33.37 -2.62
N ASP A 59 9.97 -33.90 -3.17
CA ASP A 59 9.95 -34.51 -4.51
C ASP A 59 10.29 -33.50 -5.61
N ALA A 60 9.90 -32.22 -5.44
CA ALA A 60 10.25 -31.13 -6.34
C ALA A 60 11.69 -30.59 -6.17
N GLY A 61 12.43 -31.05 -5.16
CA GLY A 61 13.84 -30.72 -4.96
C GLY A 61 14.17 -29.93 -3.72
N ALA A 62 13.23 -29.73 -2.77
CA ALA A 62 13.57 -29.14 -1.48
C ALA A 62 14.60 -30.02 -0.76
N CYS A 63 15.69 -29.42 -0.34
CA CYS A 63 16.79 -30.12 0.30
C CYS A 63 16.84 -29.93 1.81
N ALA A 64 15.98 -29.07 2.36
CA ALA A 64 15.74 -28.86 3.79
C ALA A 64 14.34 -28.33 4.03
N LEU A 65 13.84 -28.49 5.27
CA LEU A 65 12.52 -28.02 5.68
C LEU A 65 12.63 -27.11 6.92
N LEU A 66 11.82 -26.05 6.95
CA LEU A 66 11.55 -25.24 8.13
C LEU A 66 10.16 -25.62 8.64
N VAL A 67 10.07 -26.15 9.87
CA VAL A 67 8.86 -26.82 10.37
C VAL A 67 8.52 -26.44 11.81
N GLU A 68 7.23 -26.54 12.18
CA GLU A 68 6.76 -26.41 13.58
C GLU A 68 6.55 -27.78 14.23
N ARG A 69 6.61 -28.86 13.46
CA ARG A 69 6.61 -30.27 13.90
C ARG A 69 7.46 -31.12 12.97
N LEU A 70 8.16 -32.11 13.54
CA LEU A 70 8.98 -33.01 12.73
C LEU A 70 8.11 -33.88 11.82
N LEU A 71 8.61 -34.11 10.62
CA LEU A 71 7.98 -34.93 9.60
C LEU A 71 8.84 -36.17 9.31
N PRO A 72 8.23 -37.30 8.93
CA PRO A 72 8.96 -38.54 8.62
C PRO A 72 9.60 -38.48 7.22
N LEU A 73 10.48 -37.48 6.99
CA LEU A 73 11.17 -37.23 5.72
C LEU A 73 12.68 -37.23 5.95
N ASP A 74 13.43 -37.85 5.02
CA ASP A 74 14.89 -37.95 5.09
C ASP A 74 15.57 -36.72 4.45
N VAL A 75 15.26 -35.54 4.99
CA VAL A 75 15.92 -34.27 4.69
C VAL A 75 16.14 -33.49 5.98
N PRO A 76 17.15 -32.62 6.07
CA PRO A 76 17.35 -31.74 7.21
C PRO A 76 16.11 -30.94 7.56
N GLN A 77 15.75 -30.93 8.85
CA GLN A 77 14.60 -30.18 9.36
C GLN A 77 15.05 -29.22 10.45
N LEU A 78 14.64 -27.96 10.30
CA LEU A 78 14.81 -26.90 11.28
C LEU A 78 13.50 -26.75 12.04
N LEU A 79 13.46 -27.26 13.28
CA LEU A 79 12.27 -27.18 14.13
C LEU A 79 12.23 -25.83 14.85
N VAL A 80 11.20 -25.05 14.60
CA VAL A 80 11.00 -23.71 15.15
C VAL A 80 9.64 -23.57 15.82
N PRO A 81 9.47 -22.66 16.80
CA PRO A 81 8.17 -22.38 17.41
C PRO A 81 7.15 -21.77 16.45
N SER A 82 7.63 -20.98 15.48
CA SER A 82 6.80 -20.36 14.44
C SER A 82 7.59 -20.23 13.14
N VAL A 83 7.13 -20.93 12.12
CA VAL A 83 7.68 -20.83 10.75
C VAL A 83 7.46 -19.41 10.18
N ARG A 84 6.32 -18.80 10.49
CA ARG A 84 6.01 -17.41 10.06
C ARG A 84 7.05 -16.40 10.55
N GLN A 85 7.48 -16.50 11.81
CA GLN A 85 8.49 -15.60 12.38
C GLN A 85 9.91 -15.92 11.89
N ALA A 86 10.19 -17.19 11.59
CA ALA A 86 11.51 -17.63 11.21
C ALA A 86 11.83 -17.42 9.73
N ILE A 87 10.84 -17.50 8.83
CA ILE A 87 11.04 -17.51 7.38
C ILE A 87 11.72 -16.22 6.86
N GLY A 88 11.36 -15.05 7.40
CA GLY A 88 11.93 -13.77 7.01
C GLY A 88 13.44 -13.67 7.31
N PRO A 89 13.87 -13.89 8.56
CA PRO A 89 15.29 -13.97 8.94
C PRO A 89 16.08 -15.01 8.16
N VAL A 90 15.48 -16.16 7.85
CA VAL A 90 16.13 -17.20 7.03
C VAL A 90 16.31 -16.73 5.59
N ALA A 91 15.28 -16.18 4.99
CA ALA A 91 15.35 -15.65 3.64
C ALA A 91 16.34 -14.48 3.53
N ALA A 92 16.40 -13.59 4.53
CA ALA A 92 17.37 -12.53 4.59
C ALA A 92 18.81 -13.09 4.57
N LEU A 93 19.11 -14.06 5.42
CA LEU A 93 20.42 -14.71 5.46
C LEU A 93 20.77 -15.37 4.12
N VAL A 94 19.85 -16.14 3.53
CA VAL A 94 20.07 -16.86 2.26
C VAL A 94 20.39 -15.87 1.13
N HIS A 95 19.73 -14.70 1.13
CA HIS A 95 19.96 -13.62 0.16
C HIS A 95 21.06 -12.64 0.58
N GLY A 96 21.81 -12.91 1.65
CA GLY A 96 22.97 -12.15 2.10
C GLY A 96 22.62 -10.83 2.78
N ASP A 97 21.57 -10.84 3.60
CA ASP A 97 21.09 -9.71 4.44
C ASP A 97 21.05 -8.37 3.65
N PRO A 98 20.26 -8.29 2.56
CA PRO A 98 20.34 -7.17 1.63
C PRO A 98 20.01 -5.81 2.26
N SER A 99 19.15 -5.76 3.26
CA SER A 99 18.75 -4.54 3.97
C SER A 99 19.84 -3.96 4.89
N GLU A 100 20.92 -4.70 5.14
CA GLU A 100 22.11 -4.17 5.83
C GLU A 100 23.01 -3.35 4.89
N VAL A 101 22.82 -3.47 3.57
CA VAL A 101 23.68 -2.86 2.55
C VAL A 101 22.99 -1.72 1.83
N ILE A 102 21.70 -1.83 1.56
CA ILE A 102 20.89 -0.80 0.90
C ILE A 102 19.92 -0.15 1.89
N ASP A 103 19.64 1.13 1.72
CA ASP A 103 18.66 1.82 2.57
C ASP A 103 17.24 1.32 2.25
N VAL A 104 16.57 0.69 3.19
CA VAL A 104 15.16 0.29 3.05
C VAL A 104 14.29 1.26 3.83
N VAL A 105 13.27 1.80 3.15
CA VAL A 105 12.27 2.70 3.74
C VAL A 105 10.92 2.01 3.75
N GLY A 106 10.28 1.93 4.91
CA GLY A 106 8.95 1.34 5.07
C GLY A 106 7.89 2.40 5.38
N VAL A 107 6.82 2.46 4.60
CA VAL A 107 5.70 3.38 4.85
C VAL A 107 4.45 2.60 5.22
N THR A 108 3.91 2.85 6.41
CA THR A 108 2.66 2.25 6.88
C THR A 108 1.60 3.32 7.22
N GLY A 109 0.36 2.89 7.31
CA GLY A 109 -0.82 3.70 7.61
C GLY A 109 -2.06 3.13 6.95
N THR A 110 -3.22 3.70 7.16
CA THR A 110 -4.44 3.31 6.44
C THR A 110 -4.42 3.90 5.04
N ASN A 111 -4.30 5.20 4.91
CA ASN A 111 -4.27 5.94 3.65
C ASN A 111 -2.90 6.62 3.45
N GLY A 112 -2.59 7.01 2.21
CA GLY A 112 -1.38 7.78 1.87
C GLY A 112 -0.10 6.98 1.65
N LYS A 113 -0.04 5.67 1.94
CA LYS A 113 1.16 4.83 1.74
C LYS A 113 1.74 4.93 0.33
N THR A 114 0.93 4.60 -0.67
CA THR A 114 1.35 4.58 -2.08
C THR A 114 1.86 5.95 -2.54
N THR A 115 1.11 7.00 -2.20
CA THR A 115 1.50 8.37 -2.55
C THR A 115 2.83 8.76 -1.91
N THR A 116 3.01 8.48 -0.62
CA THR A 116 4.24 8.78 0.12
C THR A 116 5.43 7.99 -0.43
N VAL A 117 5.27 6.68 -0.71
CA VAL A 117 6.29 5.82 -1.33
C VAL A 117 6.70 6.39 -2.69
N ARG A 118 5.73 6.70 -3.54
CA ARG A 118 5.99 7.24 -4.88
C ARG A 118 6.72 8.59 -4.84
N ILE A 119 6.28 9.51 -3.96
CA ILE A 119 6.95 10.80 -3.80
C ILE A 119 8.38 10.60 -3.28
N ALA A 120 8.59 9.80 -2.24
CA ALA A 120 9.92 9.57 -1.67
C ALA A 120 10.87 8.93 -2.69
N ALA A 121 10.41 7.94 -3.46
CA ALA A 121 11.20 7.31 -4.52
C ALA A 121 11.52 8.29 -5.66
N ALA A 122 10.57 9.12 -6.08
CA ALA A 122 10.78 10.15 -7.09
C ALA A 122 11.79 11.20 -6.62
N LEU A 123 11.69 11.68 -5.38
CA LEU A 123 12.65 12.62 -4.77
C LEU A 123 14.06 12.03 -4.74
N LEU A 124 14.22 10.81 -4.24
CA LEU A 124 15.53 10.14 -4.20
C LEU A 124 16.12 9.97 -5.59
N THR A 125 15.29 9.63 -6.58
CA THR A 125 15.71 9.47 -7.98
C THR A 125 16.18 10.81 -8.57
N ARG A 126 15.42 11.88 -8.37
CA ARG A 126 15.80 13.24 -8.82
C ARG A 126 17.07 13.75 -8.15
N LEU A 127 17.32 13.33 -6.91
CA LEU A 127 18.52 13.64 -6.16
C LEU A 127 19.69 12.68 -6.44
N GLY A 128 19.58 11.85 -7.51
CA GLY A 128 20.68 11.06 -8.06
C GLY A 128 20.85 9.65 -7.49
N ARG A 129 19.92 9.15 -6.64
CA ARG A 129 19.94 7.75 -6.20
C ARG A 129 19.21 6.83 -7.19
N LYS A 130 19.71 5.62 -7.35
CA LYS A 130 18.95 4.54 -7.98
C LYS A 130 18.04 3.89 -6.94
N VAL A 131 16.75 3.84 -7.23
CA VAL A 131 15.70 3.42 -6.28
C VAL A 131 14.84 2.32 -6.87
N THR A 132 14.43 1.38 -6.04
CA THR A 132 13.35 0.42 -6.33
C THR A 132 12.13 0.80 -5.49
N GLU A 133 10.95 0.77 -6.10
CA GLU A 133 9.67 0.87 -5.40
C GLU A 133 9.05 -0.51 -5.25
N ILE A 134 8.49 -0.81 -4.06
CA ILE A 134 7.71 -2.02 -3.80
C ILE A 134 6.37 -1.60 -3.19
N GLY A 135 5.27 -1.90 -3.85
CA GLY A 135 3.95 -1.50 -3.37
C GLY A 135 2.83 -1.83 -4.34
N THR A 136 1.69 -1.24 -4.09
CA THR A 136 0.43 -1.50 -4.83
C THR A 136 0.54 -1.21 -6.33
N LEU A 137 1.40 -0.27 -6.72
CA LEU A 137 1.61 0.11 -8.14
C LEU A 137 2.59 -0.81 -8.88
N THR A 138 3.38 -1.61 -8.17
CA THR A 138 4.53 -2.34 -8.75
C THR A 138 4.46 -3.85 -8.60
N GLY A 139 3.53 -4.36 -7.79
CA GLY A 139 3.44 -5.79 -7.49
C GLY A 139 2.02 -6.30 -7.34
N GLU A 140 1.86 -7.62 -7.34
CA GLU A 140 0.58 -8.28 -7.12
C GLU A 140 0.04 -8.06 -5.69
N ARG A 141 0.94 -7.82 -4.74
CA ARG A 141 0.63 -7.53 -3.34
C ARG A 141 1.27 -6.22 -2.93
N THR A 142 0.57 -5.44 -2.12
CA THR A 142 1.11 -4.20 -1.52
C THR A 142 2.44 -4.45 -0.78
N THR A 143 2.55 -5.57 -0.06
CA THR A 143 3.78 -6.02 0.59
C THR A 143 3.96 -7.50 0.27
N PRO A 144 5.06 -7.91 -0.37
CA PRO A 144 5.34 -9.30 -0.71
C PRO A 144 5.43 -10.22 0.52
N GLU A 145 5.37 -11.54 0.30
CA GLU A 145 5.75 -12.53 1.33
C GLU A 145 7.26 -12.46 1.60
N ALA A 146 7.69 -12.88 2.80
CA ALA A 146 9.07 -12.67 3.23
C ALA A 146 10.14 -13.21 2.27
N PRO A 147 10.07 -14.42 1.70
CA PRO A 147 11.06 -14.90 0.73
C PRO A 147 11.10 -14.02 -0.53
N GLU A 148 9.95 -13.64 -1.04
CA GLU A 148 9.84 -12.78 -2.22
C GLU A 148 10.42 -11.38 -1.95
N LEU A 149 10.12 -10.81 -0.77
CA LEU A 149 10.66 -9.50 -0.36
C LEU A 149 12.18 -9.54 -0.32
N GLN A 150 12.80 -10.54 0.35
CA GLN A 150 14.24 -10.64 0.45
C GLN A 150 14.90 -10.86 -0.91
N ARG A 151 14.27 -11.63 -1.81
CA ARG A 151 14.72 -11.80 -3.20
C ARG A 151 14.69 -10.48 -3.98
N GLN A 152 13.62 -9.68 -3.83
CA GLN A 152 13.52 -8.37 -4.48
C GLN A 152 14.57 -7.39 -3.93
N LEU A 153 14.81 -7.36 -2.61
CA LEU A 153 15.85 -6.54 -2.00
C LEU A 153 17.25 -6.94 -2.51
N ALA A 154 17.53 -8.24 -2.59
CA ALA A 154 18.80 -8.74 -3.13
C ALA A 154 18.97 -8.40 -4.62
N ALA A 155 17.91 -8.50 -5.41
CA ALA A 155 17.92 -8.12 -6.82
C ALA A 155 18.17 -6.61 -7.00
N ALA A 156 17.53 -5.77 -6.18
CA ALA A 156 17.78 -4.32 -6.17
C ALA A 156 19.24 -4.01 -5.85
N ARG A 157 19.81 -4.65 -4.82
CA ARG A 157 21.24 -4.53 -4.49
C ARG A 157 22.13 -4.95 -5.65
N ALA A 158 21.84 -6.09 -6.28
CA ALA A 158 22.63 -6.60 -7.42
C ALA A 158 22.56 -5.67 -8.63
N ALA A 159 21.44 -4.99 -8.85
CA ALA A 159 21.26 -3.97 -9.88
C ALA A 159 21.94 -2.62 -9.54
N GLY A 160 22.58 -2.51 -8.38
CA GLY A 160 23.26 -1.30 -7.92
C GLY A 160 22.29 -0.21 -7.44
N HIS A 161 21.08 -0.58 -7.01
CA HIS A 161 20.17 0.35 -6.35
C HIS A 161 20.66 0.66 -4.94
N GLN A 162 20.50 1.91 -4.53
CA GLN A 162 21.00 2.42 -3.26
C GLN A 162 19.91 2.49 -2.20
N ALA A 163 18.65 2.50 -2.64
CA ALA A 163 17.50 2.53 -1.76
C ALA A 163 16.34 1.70 -2.31
N VAL A 164 15.53 1.17 -1.40
CA VAL A 164 14.21 0.60 -1.66
C VAL A 164 13.20 1.37 -0.82
N VAL A 165 12.14 1.89 -1.44
CA VAL A 165 11.03 2.53 -0.75
C VAL A 165 9.81 1.65 -0.92
N MET A 166 9.20 1.21 0.20
CA MET A 166 8.13 0.21 0.12
C MET A 166 6.93 0.52 1.00
N GLU A 167 5.77 0.06 0.55
CA GLU A 167 4.57 0.03 1.36
C GLU A 167 4.64 -1.16 2.34
N VAL A 168 4.33 -0.89 3.62
CA VAL A 168 4.23 -1.92 4.66
C VAL A 168 2.80 -1.96 5.16
N SER A 169 2.03 -2.97 4.74
CA SER A 169 0.65 -3.17 5.16
C SER A 169 0.57 -3.76 6.57
N SER A 170 -0.54 -3.51 7.27
CA SER A 170 -0.77 -4.10 8.60
C SER A 170 -0.86 -5.63 8.55
N HIS A 171 -1.44 -6.20 7.48
CA HIS A 171 -1.43 -7.64 7.25
C HIS A 171 0.00 -8.21 7.14
N ALA A 172 0.90 -7.48 6.46
CA ALA A 172 2.27 -7.93 6.32
C ALA A 172 3.02 -7.91 7.66
N LEU A 173 2.75 -6.91 8.50
CA LEU A 173 3.30 -6.83 9.85
C LEU A 173 2.76 -7.95 10.75
N ASP A 174 1.46 -8.14 10.77
CA ASP A 174 0.80 -9.19 11.54
C ASP A 174 1.22 -10.60 11.09
N GLN A 175 1.48 -10.78 9.80
CA GLN A 175 1.92 -12.03 9.19
C GLN A 175 3.44 -12.16 9.09
N HIS A 176 4.22 -11.32 9.77
CA HIS A 176 5.68 -11.39 9.81
C HIS A 176 6.38 -11.38 8.43
N ARG A 177 5.77 -10.75 7.42
CA ARG A 177 6.32 -10.74 6.05
C ARG A 177 7.56 -9.87 5.91
N VAL A 178 7.75 -8.93 6.82
CA VAL A 178 8.88 -7.99 6.80
C VAL A 178 9.96 -8.32 7.83
N ASP A 179 9.76 -9.39 8.62
CA ASP A 179 10.78 -9.87 9.55
C ASP A 179 12.06 -10.23 8.77
N GLY A 180 13.22 -9.94 9.36
CA GLY A 180 14.50 -10.06 8.65
C GLY A 180 14.84 -8.88 7.75
N THR A 181 13.95 -7.88 7.62
CA THR A 181 14.26 -6.61 6.93
C THR A 181 14.59 -5.54 7.96
N ARG A 182 15.72 -4.84 7.77
CA ARG A 182 16.08 -3.66 8.55
C ARG A 182 15.66 -2.40 7.80
N PHE A 183 14.74 -1.63 8.39
CA PHE A 183 14.32 -0.36 7.82
C PHE A 183 15.20 0.78 8.33
N ARG A 184 15.89 1.49 7.43
CA ARG A 184 16.61 2.71 7.78
C ARG A 184 15.66 3.79 8.26
N VAL A 185 14.48 3.88 7.66
CA VAL A 185 13.40 4.82 8.05
C VAL A 185 12.06 4.10 7.95
N ALA A 186 11.27 4.20 9.01
CA ALA A 186 9.84 3.82 9.00
C ALA A 186 8.98 5.09 9.05
N ALA A 187 7.95 5.17 8.24
CA ALA A 187 7.03 6.29 8.23
C ALA A 187 5.58 5.87 8.53
N PHE A 188 4.90 6.66 9.35
CA PHE A 188 3.49 6.50 9.70
C PHE A 188 2.67 7.66 9.15
N THR A 189 1.69 7.34 8.29
CA THR A 189 0.83 8.36 7.69
C THR A 189 -0.41 8.66 8.53
N ASN A 190 -1.22 7.66 8.83
CA ASN A 190 -2.46 7.79 9.61
C ASN A 190 -3.05 6.42 9.98
N LEU A 191 -4.10 6.45 10.79
CA LEU A 191 -4.95 5.30 11.10
C LEU A 191 -6.41 5.70 10.96
N GLY A 192 -7.14 5.03 10.08
CA GLY A 192 -8.58 5.13 9.89
C GLY A 192 -9.24 3.76 9.96
N VAL A 193 -10.54 3.69 9.77
CA VAL A 193 -11.31 2.43 9.83
C VAL A 193 -11.10 1.64 8.55
N ASP A 194 -10.39 0.50 8.66
CA ASP A 194 -10.22 -0.49 7.59
C ASP A 194 -9.74 -1.82 8.20
N HIS A 195 -9.84 -2.91 7.46
CA HIS A 195 -9.28 -4.22 7.80
C HIS A 195 -9.72 -4.80 9.17
N LEU A 196 -10.89 -4.42 9.68
CA LEU A 196 -11.42 -4.97 10.93
C LEU A 196 -11.90 -6.42 10.79
N ASP A 197 -12.16 -6.86 9.56
CA ASP A 197 -12.39 -8.26 9.19
C ASP A 197 -11.18 -9.16 9.53
N HIS A 198 -9.96 -8.61 9.43
CA HIS A 198 -8.71 -9.30 9.76
C HIS A 198 -8.26 -9.05 11.21
N HIS A 199 -8.18 -7.78 11.64
CA HIS A 199 -7.62 -7.40 12.94
C HIS A 199 -8.62 -7.48 14.09
N GLY A 200 -9.93 -7.56 13.81
CA GLY A 200 -11.02 -7.60 14.80
C GLY A 200 -11.26 -6.28 15.52
N THR A 201 -10.23 -5.54 15.93
CA THR A 201 -10.33 -4.28 16.66
C THR A 201 -9.37 -3.21 16.12
N MET A 202 -9.74 -1.93 16.32
CA MET A 202 -8.85 -0.79 16.00
C MET A 202 -7.54 -0.83 16.81
N GLU A 203 -7.58 -1.38 18.02
CA GLU A 203 -6.39 -1.53 18.87
C GLU A 203 -5.40 -2.52 18.26
N ALA A 204 -5.85 -3.73 17.89
CA ALA A 204 -5.01 -4.72 17.23
C ALA A 204 -4.47 -4.20 15.87
N TYR A 205 -5.30 -3.44 15.14
CA TYR A 205 -4.89 -2.80 13.89
C TYR A 205 -3.79 -1.75 14.11
N PHE A 206 -3.93 -0.94 15.17
CA PHE A 206 -2.89 0.01 15.57
C PHE A 206 -1.61 -0.72 15.99
N ASP A 207 -1.71 -1.74 16.85
CA ASP A 207 -0.57 -2.51 17.35
C ASP A 207 0.21 -3.19 16.23
N ALA A 208 -0.49 -3.74 15.25
CA ALA A 208 0.14 -4.29 14.05
C ALA A 208 1.00 -3.25 13.33
N LYS A 209 0.49 -2.02 13.11
CA LYS A 209 1.28 -0.95 12.49
C LYS A 209 2.41 -0.44 13.38
N ALA A 210 2.16 -0.34 14.68
CA ALA A 210 3.15 0.15 15.65
C ALA A 210 4.37 -0.77 15.76
N SER A 211 4.24 -2.07 15.45
CA SER A 211 5.36 -3.01 15.47
C SER A 211 6.51 -2.63 14.53
N LEU A 212 6.23 -1.89 13.44
CA LEU A 212 7.26 -1.39 12.53
C LEU A 212 8.21 -0.40 13.22
N PHE A 213 7.75 0.32 14.25
CA PHE A 213 8.47 1.41 14.93
C PHE A 213 9.20 0.93 16.18
N THR A 214 9.82 -0.24 16.08
CA THR A 214 10.59 -0.86 17.17
C THR A 214 12.06 -0.98 16.81
N PRO A 215 12.99 -1.02 17.81
CA PRO A 215 14.42 -1.19 17.56
C PRO A 215 14.77 -2.47 16.80
N GLY A 216 13.90 -3.49 16.84
CA GLY A 216 14.08 -4.75 16.11
C GLY A 216 13.89 -4.61 14.60
N LEU A 217 13.10 -3.66 14.13
CA LEU A 217 12.78 -3.50 12.70
C LEU A 217 13.34 -2.21 12.10
N SER A 218 13.35 -1.09 12.84
CA SER A 218 13.63 0.23 12.25
C SER A 218 14.65 1.04 13.03
N ASP A 219 15.43 1.87 12.32
CA ASP A 219 16.45 2.76 12.92
C ASP A 219 15.83 4.11 13.33
N ARG A 220 14.91 4.65 12.52
CA ARG A 220 14.29 5.97 12.70
C ARG A 220 12.82 5.93 12.30
N ALA A 221 12.03 6.83 12.90
CA ALA A 221 10.63 7.02 12.60
C ALA A 221 10.37 8.42 12.02
N ILE A 222 9.42 8.51 11.08
CA ILE A 222 8.73 9.74 10.67
C ILE A 222 7.26 9.54 11.01
N ILE A 223 6.71 10.38 11.89
CA ILE A 223 5.36 10.16 12.43
C ILE A 223 4.50 11.41 12.22
N ASP A 224 3.40 11.27 11.49
CA ASP A 224 2.36 12.30 11.41
C ASP A 224 1.52 12.30 12.69
N THR A 225 1.66 13.33 13.51
CA THR A 225 0.94 13.53 14.77
C THR A 225 -0.26 14.47 14.65
N THR A 226 -0.70 14.79 13.44
CA THR A 226 -1.95 15.52 13.24
C THR A 226 -3.17 14.69 13.67
N THR A 227 -3.03 13.38 13.74
CA THR A 227 -4.03 12.41 14.22
C THR A 227 -3.74 11.90 15.64
N ASP A 228 -4.76 11.44 16.36
CA ASP A 228 -4.61 10.83 17.70
C ASP A 228 -3.72 9.58 17.66
N ALA A 229 -3.88 8.76 16.62
CA ALA A 229 -3.07 7.55 16.43
C ALA A 229 -1.58 7.87 16.26
N GLY A 230 -1.26 8.93 15.50
CA GLY A 230 0.12 9.37 15.36
C GLY A 230 0.72 9.91 16.66
N ARG A 231 -0.04 10.69 17.44
CA ARG A 231 0.40 11.15 18.77
C ARG A 231 0.68 9.96 19.70
N ARG A 232 -0.24 9.02 19.74
CA ARG A 232 -0.10 7.79 20.51
C ARG A 232 1.11 6.96 20.09
N LEU A 233 1.40 6.86 18.76
CA LEU A 233 2.58 6.17 18.26
C LEU A 233 3.86 6.89 18.67
N ALA A 234 3.89 8.22 18.58
CA ALA A 234 5.04 9.04 18.98
C ALA A 234 5.37 8.86 20.48
N ASP A 235 4.37 8.77 21.33
CA ASP A 235 4.56 8.51 22.76
C ASP A 235 5.04 7.09 23.08
N ARG A 236 4.77 6.13 22.18
CA ARG A 236 5.06 4.69 22.37
C ARG A 236 6.36 4.25 21.74
N THR A 237 6.82 4.88 20.65
CA THR A 237 8.01 4.46 19.93
C THR A 237 9.27 4.58 20.77
N GLN A 238 10.21 3.63 20.62
CA GLN A 238 11.50 3.60 21.31
C GLN A 238 12.66 3.99 20.41
N ILE A 239 12.40 4.26 19.14
CA ILE A 239 13.41 4.69 18.17
C ILE A 239 13.36 6.21 17.97
N PRO A 240 14.47 6.86 17.55
CA PRO A 240 14.47 8.28 17.23
C PRO A 240 13.38 8.64 16.23
N ALA A 241 12.55 9.65 16.53
CA ALA A 241 11.42 10.02 15.71
C ALA A 241 11.47 11.50 15.31
N GLU A 242 11.26 11.79 14.03
CA GLU A 242 10.91 13.11 13.51
C GLU A 242 9.39 13.24 13.51
N ILE A 243 8.88 14.29 14.11
CA ILE A 243 7.45 14.51 14.32
C ILE A 243 6.94 15.53 13.32
N ILE A 244 5.95 15.13 12.53
CA ILE A 244 5.20 16.03 11.66
C ILE A 244 3.91 16.41 12.39
N GLY A 245 3.81 17.68 12.78
CA GLY A 245 2.67 18.22 13.51
C GLY A 245 2.06 19.45 12.82
N PRO A 246 1.05 20.09 13.43
CA PRO A 246 0.37 21.24 12.84
C PRO A 246 1.28 22.42 12.49
N GLY A 247 2.47 22.52 13.12
CA GLY A 247 3.45 23.57 12.85
C GLY A 247 4.53 23.22 11.81
N SER A 248 4.54 21.98 11.29
CA SER A 248 5.55 21.53 10.33
C SER A 248 5.42 22.17 8.94
N VAL A 249 4.24 22.71 8.63
CA VAL A 249 3.94 23.46 7.42
C VAL A 249 3.18 24.73 7.76
N ALA A 250 3.35 25.78 6.93
CA ALA A 250 2.66 27.07 7.07
C ALA A 250 2.24 27.62 5.71
N GLY A 251 1.22 28.49 5.69
CA GLY A 251 0.81 29.20 4.48
C GLY A 251 0.33 28.29 3.36
N ILE A 252 -0.48 27.25 3.68
CA ILE A 252 -0.96 26.31 2.67
C ILE A 252 -1.99 26.98 1.76
N GLU A 253 -1.70 26.95 0.47
CA GLU A 253 -2.59 27.41 -0.61
C GLU A 253 -2.83 26.24 -1.58
N HIS A 254 -4.10 25.91 -1.86
CA HIS A 254 -4.51 24.83 -2.75
C HIS A 254 -5.01 25.36 -4.09
N SER A 255 -4.70 24.61 -5.14
CA SER A 255 -5.25 24.81 -6.49
C SER A 255 -5.51 23.46 -7.16
N SER A 256 -6.13 23.50 -8.33
CA SER A 256 -6.34 22.31 -9.18
C SER A 256 -5.02 21.69 -9.69
N THR A 257 -3.95 22.48 -9.75
CA THR A 257 -2.64 22.05 -10.25
C THR A 257 -1.67 21.65 -9.15
N GLY A 258 -2.02 21.87 -7.87
CA GLY A 258 -1.14 21.51 -6.76
C GLY A 258 -1.30 22.40 -5.53
N SER A 259 -0.36 22.27 -4.61
CA SER A 259 -0.37 22.98 -3.34
C SER A 259 0.93 23.75 -3.12
N ARG A 260 0.85 24.98 -2.62
CA ARG A 260 1.97 25.80 -2.15
C ARG A 260 1.95 25.85 -0.64
N PHE A 261 3.12 25.75 -0.01
CA PHE A 261 3.27 25.84 1.44
C PHE A 261 4.72 26.13 1.81
N ARG A 262 4.95 26.48 3.06
CA ARG A 262 6.31 26.61 3.63
C ARG A 262 6.65 25.42 4.50
N TRP A 263 7.80 24.78 4.21
CA TRP A 263 8.34 23.66 4.94
C TRP A 263 9.82 23.91 5.27
N ARG A 264 10.23 23.73 6.52
CA ARG A 264 11.62 23.98 7.00
C ARG A 264 12.21 25.31 6.47
N SER A 265 11.42 26.39 6.49
CA SER A 265 11.77 27.73 5.98
C SER A 265 11.94 27.83 4.45
N HIS A 266 11.62 26.80 3.68
CA HIS A 266 11.60 26.80 2.22
C HIS A 266 10.17 26.94 1.71
N ASP A 267 9.97 27.78 0.68
CA ASP A 267 8.73 27.82 -0.05
C ASP A 267 8.70 26.61 -1.01
N VAL A 268 7.66 25.81 -0.92
CA VAL A 268 7.50 24.54 -1.64
C VAL A 268 6.25 24.61 -2.50
N PHE A 269 6.36 24.11 -3.71
CA PHE A 269 5.21 23.76 -4.56
C PHE A 269 5.20 22.25 -4.77
N VAL A 270 4.05 21.60 -4.62
CA VAL A 270 3.87 20.19 -4.94
C VAL A 270 2.76 20.09 -5.99
N PRO A 271 3.03 19.57 -7.20
CA PRO A 271 2.03 19.47 -8.27
C PRO A 271 1.05 18.30 -8.04
N LEU A 272 0.53 18.23 -6.83
CA LEU A 272 -0.47 17.26 -6.40
C LEU A 272 -1.60 18.01 -5.69
N ALA A 273 -2.79 17.93 -6.25
CA ALA A 273 -3.98 18.53 -5.64
C ALA A 273 -4.41 17.74 -4.40
N GLY A 274 -5.17 18.40 -3.50
CA GLY A 274 -5.69 17.80 -2.28
C GLY A 274 -4.80 18.00 -1.05
N VAL A 275 -5.42 18.49 0.03
CA VAL A 275 -4.74 18.85 1.29
C VAL A 275 -3.95 17.70 1.91
N PHE A 276 -4.46 16.47 1.81
CA PHE A 276 -3.78 15.28 2.32
C PHE A 276 -2.46 14.98 1.57
N ASN A 277 -2.31 15.44 0.33
CA ASN A 277 -1.07 15.30 -0.43
C ASN A 277 0.04 16.23 0.08
N VAL A 278 -0.29 17.33 0.74
CA VAL A 278 0.70 18.14 1.46
C VAL A 278 1.35 17.31 2.58
N THR A 279 0.54 16.62 3.40
CA THR A 279 1.05 15.74 4.46
C THR A 279 1.88 14.59 3.88
N ASN A 280 1.39 13.92 2.83
CA ASN A 280 2.14 12.84 2.18
C ASN A 280 3.50 13.33 1.64
N ALA A 281 3.52 14.52 1.02
CA ALA A 281 4.73 15.13 0.49
C ALA A 281 5.73 15.52 1.60
N VAL A 282 5.24 16.03 2.72
CA VAL A 282 6.09 16.38 3.87
C VAL A 282 6.67 15.12 4.52
N ILE A 283 5.87 14.07 4.69
CA ILE A 283 6.38 12.77 5.18
C ILE A 283 7.49 12.25 4.25
N ALA A 284 7.26 12.28 2.93
CA ALA A 284 8.25 11.86 1.95
C ALA A 284 9.52 12.73 1.97
N ALA A 285 9.37 14.04 2.14
CA ALA A 285 10.49 14.97 2.28
C ALA A 285 11.33 14.68 3.54
N GLU A 286 10.67 14.45 4.68
CA GLU A 286 11.36 14.10 5.92
C GLU A 286 12.07 12.73 5.84
N ILE A 287 11.49 11.76 5.13
CA ILE A 287 12.18 10.50 4.81
C ILE A 287 13.49 10.79 4.09
N VAL A 288 13.45 11.59 3.04
CA VAL A 288 14.62 11.90 2.20
C VAL A 288 15.66 12.71 2.97
N VAL A 289 15.26 13.68 3.79
CA VAL A 289 16.16 14.39 4.70
C VAL A 289 16.80 13.45 5.71
N SER A 290 16.06 12.49 6.25
CA SER A 290 16.58 11.48 7.19
C SER A 290 17.62 10.54 6.55
N LEU A 291 17.61 10.41 5.23
CA LEU A 291 18.62 9.70 4.45
C LEU A 291 19.82 10.56 4.05
N GLY A 292 19.92 11.80 4.60
CA GLY A 292 21.10 12.67 4.51
C GLY A 292 21.06 13.71 3.39
N PHE A 293 19.93 13.97 2.78
CA PHE A 293 19.79 15.03 1.77
C PHE A 293 19.47 16.39 2.39
N GLU A 294 19.99 17.45 1.80
CA GLU A 294 19.75 18.82 2.26
C GLU A 294 18.29 19.26 2.01
N PRO A 295 17.62 19.87 3.00
CA PRO A 295 16.23 20.29 2.87
C PRO A 295 15.95 21.21 1.66
N ALA A 296 16.90 22.10 1.30
CA ALA A 296 16.75 22.97 0.14
C ALA A 296 16.69 22.19 -1.18
N ALA A 297 17.51 21.14 -1.32
CA ALA A 297 17.49 20.29 -2.52
C ALA A 297 16.20 19.46 -2.60
N VAL A 298 15.71 18.97 -1.46
CA VAL A 298 14.41 18.26 -1.37
C VAL A 298 13.26 19.19 -1.72
N ALA A 299 13.24 20.42 -1.20
CA ALA A 299 12.22 21.43 -1.51
C ALA A 299 12.15 21.77 -3.01
N SER A 300 13.32 21.89 -3.66
CA SER A 300 13.39 22.09 -5.12
C SER A 300 12.83 20.90 -5.89
N ALA A 301 13.25 19.68 -5.51
CA ALA A 301 12.82 18.46 -6.19
C ALA A 301 11.32 18.16 -6.06
N LEU A 302 10.66 18.62 -4.98
CA LEU A 302 9.22 18.51 -4.79
C LEU A 302 8.42 19.23 -5.89
N SER A 303 8.93 20.34 -6.41
CA SER A 303 8.25 21.13 -7.48
C SER A 303 8.30 20.47 -8.86
N GLU A 304 9.14 19.46 -9.01
CA GLU A 304 9.35 18.73 -10.27
C GLU A 304 8.68 17.37 -10.29
N LEU A 305 7.88 17.05 -9.27
CA LEU A 305 7.18 15.77 -9.18
C LEU A 305 6.13 15.64 -10.31
N ASP A 306 5.96 14.39 -10.76
CA ASP A 306 4.82 14.02 -11.58
C ASP A 306 3.63 13.64 -10.68
N GLY A 307 2.44 13.62 -11.25
CA GLY A 307 1.24 13.10 -10.58
C GLY A 307 1.42 11.63 -10.15
N VAL A 308 0.65 11.20 -9.19
CA VAL A 308 0.61 9.78 -8.77
C VAL A 308 -0.60 9.12 -9.41
N PRO A 309 -0.41 8.10 -10.27
CA PRO A 309 -1.51 7.46 -10.98
C PRO A 309 -2.62 6.99 -10.04
N GLY A 310 -3.87 7.40 -10.33
CA GLY A 310 -5.05 7.05 -9.55
C GLY A 310 -5.08 7.58 -8.12
N ARG A 311 -4.32 8.62 -7.81
CA ARG A 311 -4.28 9.27 -6.50
C ARG A 311 -4.59 10.76 -6.65
N PHE A 312 -5.86 11.12 -6.56
CA PHE A 312 -6.39 12.44 -6.84
C PHE A 312 -5.89 12.97 -8.19
N GLU A 313 -5.89 12.08 -9.18
CA GLU A 313 -5.38 12.33 -10.51
C GLU A 313 -6.41 13.10 -11.33
N THR A 314 -6.01 14.26 -11.86
CA THR A 314 -6.86 15.07 -12.73
C THR A 314 -6.83 14.50 -14.15
N VAL A 315 -8.00 14.24 -14.74
CA VAL A 315 -8.14 13.83 -16.14
C VAL A 315 -8.59 15.04 -16.96
N ASP A 316 -7.74 15.46 -17.89
CA ASP A 316 -7.99 16.63 -18.76
C ASP A 316 -7.99 16.20 -20.22
N ALA A 317 -9.12 16.43 -20.90
CA ALA A 317 -9.31 16.25 -22.34
C ALA A 317 -9.83 17.54 -23.01
N GLY A 318 -9.65 18.70 -22.35
CA GLY A 318 -10.08 20.00 -22.81
C GLY A 318 -11.52 20.39 -22.41
N GLN A 319 -12.15 19.64 -21.51
CA GLN A 319 -13.45 19.97 -20.94
C GLN A 319 -13.36 21.18 -19.99
N ASP A 320 -14.47 21.90 -19.79
CA ASP A 320 -14.57 23.10 -18.97
C ASP A 320 -15.01 22.82 -17.50
N PHE A 321 -14.98 21.56 -17.09
CA PHE A 321 -15.19 21.08 -15.73
C PHE A 321 -14.07 20.14 -15.31
N MET A 322 -13.92 19.88 -14.03
CA MET A 322 -12.84 19.04 -13.51
C MET A 322 -13.29 17.58 -13.37
N ILE A 323 -12.41 16.64 -13.77
CA ILE A 323 -12.55 15.22 -13.48
C ILE A 323 -11.36 14.78 -12.63
N VAL A 324 -11.64 14.09 -11.54
CA VAL A 324 -10.63 13.54 -10.63
C VAL A 324 -10.87 12.05 -10.46
N VAL A 325 -9.80 11.24 -10.61
CA VAL A 325 -9.82 9.80 -10.36
C VAL A 325 -9.00 9.52 -9.10
N ASP A 326 -9.57 8.76 -8.15
CA ASP A 326 -8.91 8.43 -6.88
C ASP A 326 -9.19 6.98 -6.44
N TYR A 327 -8.26 6.43 -5.68
CA TYR A 327 -8.32 5.08 -5.12
C TYR A 327 -9.12 5.00 -3.80
N ALA A 328 -9.73 6.06 -3.33
CA ALA A 328 -10.47 6.11 -2.07
C ALA A 328 -11.58 5.04 -2.03
N HIS A 329 -11.36 4.01 -1.22
CA HIS A 329 -12.23 2.83 -1.06
C HIS A 329 -12.55 2.53 0.42
N THR A 330 -12.24 3.48 1.31
CA THR A 330 -12.57 3.46 2.73
C THR A 330 -13.43 4.67 3.10
N PRO A 331 -14.21 4.64 4.19
CA PRO A 331 -15.02 5.80 4.60
C PRO A 331 -14.18 7.07 4.79
N ASP A 332 -13.09 6.98 5.56
CA ASP A 332 -12.21 8.12 5.83
C ASP A 332 -11.48 8.61 4.57
N GLY A 333 -11.08 7.66 3.69
CA GLY A 333 -10.48 7.99 2.40
C GLY A 333 -11.46 8.75 1.49
N LEU A 334 -12.70 8.25 1.38
CA LEU A 334 -13.74 8.89 0.58
C LEU A 334 -14.12 10.27 1.13
N GLU A 335 -14.23 10.40 2.45
CA GLU A 335 -14.45 11.69 3.10
C GLU A 335 -13.33 12.67 2.79
N ALA A 336 -12.07 12.24 2.90
CA ALA A 336 -10.90 13.10 2.65
C ALA A 336 -10.86 13.61 1.21
N VAL A 337 -11.09 12.74 0.22
CA VAL A 337 -11.08 13.13 -1.20
C VAL A 337 -12.28 14.01 -1.56
N LEU A 338 -13.46 13.76 -0.98
CA LEU A 338 -14.64 14.62 -1.18
C LEU A 338 -14.44 16.04 -0.59
N ARG A 339 -13.86 16.13 0.60
CA ARG A 339 -13.51 17.43 1.20
C ARG A 339 -12.48 18.17 0.37
N ALA A 340 -11.47 17.49 -0.15
CA ALA A 340 -10.47 18.08 -1.04
C ALA A 340 -11.08 18.52 -2.36
N ALA A 341 -11.93 17.71 -2.98
CA ALA A 341 -12.65 18.03 -4.20
C ALA A 341 -13.56 19.26 -4.03
N ARG A 342 -14.25 19.37 -2.89
CA ARG A 342 -15.09 20.53 -2.56
C ARG A 342 -14.30 21.84 -2.48
N GLN A 343 -13.05 21.82 -2.07
CA GLN A 343 -12.19 23.02 -2.03
C GLN A 343 -11.78 23.51 -3.44
N LEU A 344 -11.86 22.64 -4.44
CA LEU A 344 -11.45 22.94 -5.81
C LEU A 344 -12.60 23.41 -6.70
N THR A 345 -13.85 23.32 -6.26
CA THR A 345 -15.02 23.76 -7.03
C THR A 345 -16.03 24.49 -6.17
N THR A 346 -16.62 25.53 -6.75
CA THR A 346 -17.85 26.18 -6.23
C THR A 346 -19.10 25.70 -6.97
N GLY A 347 -18.94 24.92 -8.03
CA GLY A 347 -20.00 24.24 -8.77
C GLY A 347 -20.51 22.97 -8.12
N THR A 348 -21.15 22.14 -8.89
CA THR A 348 -21.69 20.85 -8.43
C THR A 348 -20.54 19.84 -8.24
N LEU A 349 -20.49 19.20 -7.07
CA LEU A 349 -19.61 18.07 -6.81
C LEU A 349 -20.40 16.77 -6.99
N THR A 350 -20.09 16.04 -8.05
CA THR A 350 -20.66 14.70 -8.31
C THR A 350 -19.64 13.63 -7.91
N VAL A 351 -20.06 12.59 -7.20
CA VAL A 351 -19.22 11.43 -6.91
C VAL A 351 -19.78 10.17 -7.55
N VAL A 352 -18.91 9.40 -8.22
CA VAL A 352 -19.17 8.05 -8.73
C VAL A 352 -18.33 7.08 -7.95
N PHE A 353 -18.94 6.13 -7.23
CA PHE A 353 -18.19 5.16 -6.44
C PHE A 353 -18.96 3.87 -6.21
N GLY A 354 -18.24 2.84 -5.82
CA GLY A 354 -18.75 1.55 -5.37
C GLY A 354 -17.90 0.99 -4.22
N ALA A 355 -18.11 -0.26 -3.88
CA ALA A 355 -17.31 -0.98 -2.90
C ALA A 355 -16.94 -2.38 -3.40
N GLY A 356 -15.77 -2.88 -2.99
CA GLY A 356 -15.32 -4.22 -3.34
C GLY A 356 -16.12 -5.31 -2.61
N GLY A 357 -16.38 -6.42 -3.31
CA GLY A 357 -16.88 -7.66 -2.74
C GLY A 357 -15.76 -8.47 -2.08
N ASP A 358 -16.12 -9.49 -1.28
CA ASP A 358 -15.19 -10.33 -0.51
C ASP A 358 -14.22 -9.51 0.35
N ARG A 359 -14.72 -8.41 0.96
CA ARG A 359 -13.99 -7.46 1.79
C ARG A 359 -14.88 -7.01 2.95
N ASP A 360 -14.32 -6.18 3.84
CA ASP A 360 -15.07 -5.58 4.96
C ASP A 360 -16.39 -4.97 4.48
N THR A 361 -17.50 -5.58 4.90
CA THR A 361 -18.87 -5.16 4.56
C THR A 361 -19.33 -3.99 5.43
N GLY A 362 -18.76 -3.84 6.64
CA GLY A 362 -19.16 -2.82 7.62
C GLY A 362 -18.86 -1.40 7.16
N LYS A 363 -17.89 -1.22 6.25
CA LYS A 363 -17.54 0.09 5.71
C LYS A 363 -18.53 0.64 4.67
N ARG A 364 -19.35 -0.23 4.03
CA ARG A 364 -20.23 0.16 2.92
C ARG A 364 -21.27 1.22 3.30
N PRO A 365 -22.04 1.06 4.41
CA PRO A 365 -22.96 2.11 4.85
C PRO A 365 -22.25 3.42 5.21
N GLN A 366 -21.08 3.34 5.83
CA GLN A 366 -20.30 4.53 6.19
C GLN A 366 -19.80 5.30 4.96
N MET A 367 -19.43 4.59 3.89
CA MET A 367 -19.09 5.22 2.60
C MET A 367 -20.30 5.91 1.99
N GLY A 368 -21.49 5.28 2.05
CA GLY A 368 -22.76 5.87 1.62
C GLY A 368 -23.09 7.15 2.39
N GLU A 369 -22.94 7.13 3.71
CA GLU A 369 -23.13 8.31 4.59
C GLU A 369 -22.18 9.44 4.21
N ALA A 370 -20.88 9.16 4.06
CA ALA A 370 -19.89 10.15 3.69
C ALA A 370 -20.19 10.81 2.33
N ALA A 371 -20.53 9.99 1.32
CA ALA A 371 -20.89 10.47 0.00
C ALA A 371 -22.17 11.34 0.02
N GLY A 372 -23.23 10.87 0.66
CA GLY A 372 -24.51 11.60 0.75
C GLY A 372 -24.44 12.90 1.54
N ARG A 373 -23.46 13.04 2.46
CA ARG A 373 -23.23 14.26 3.26
C ARG A 373 -22.37 15.30 2.56
N LEU A 374 -21.44 14.89 1.70
CA LEU A 374 -20.37 15.76 1.19
C LEU A 374 -20.46 16.08 -0.29
N ALA A 375 -21.10 15.23 -1.09
CA ALA A 375 -21.35 15.48 -2.51
C ALA A 375 -22.75 16.08 -2.75
N ASP A 376 -22.90 16.86 -3.83
CA ASP A 376 -24.19 17.37 -4.26
C ASP A 376 -24.98 16.30 -5.04
N ARG A 377 -24.26 15.45 -5.77
CA ARG A 377 -24.81 14.35 -6.55
C ARG A 377 -24.02 13.08 -6.28
N VAL A 378 -24.73 11.97 -6.09
CA VAL A 378 -24.13 10.66 -5.84
C VAL A 378 -24.62 9.66 -6.88
N VAL A 379 -23.67 9.02 -7.55
CA VAL A 379 -23.90 7.89 -8.46
C VAL A 379 -23.26 6.66 -7.84
N VAL A 380 -24.09 5.67 -7.46
CA VAL A 380 -23.59 4.41 -6.87
C VAL A 380 -23.48 3.36 -7.97
N THR A 381 -22.31 2.71 -8.04
CA THR A 381 -21.99 1.74 -9.08
C THR A 381 -21.20 0.56 -8.54
N ASN A 382 -20.82 -0.39 -9.40
CA ASN A 382 -19.90 -1.46 -9.03
C ASN A 382 -18.45 -0.97 -8.99
N ASP A 383 -17.70 -1.57 -8.08
CA ASP A 383 -16.24 -1.56 -8.07
C ASP A 383 -15.71 -2.92 -8.60
N ASN A 384 -15.22 -3.80 -7.74
CA ASN A 384 -14.90 -5.19 -8.00
C ASN A 384 -15.85 -6.07 -7.16
N PRO A 385 -17.02 -6.48 -7.65
CA PRO A 385 -17.97 -7.26 -6.86
C PRO A 385 -17.44 -8.66 -6.51
N ARG A 386 -16.49 -9.20 -7.25
CA ARG A 386 -15.93 -10.54 -7.06
C ARG A 386 -17.03 -11.60 -6.97
N ASN A 387 -17.07 -12.40 -5.89
CA ASN A 387 -18.07 -13.46 -5.73
C ASN A 387 -19.37 -12.98 -5.08
N GLU A 388 -19.45 -11.73 -4.61
CA GLU A 388 -20.66 -11.17 -4.01
C GLU A 388 -21.64 -10.63 -5.07
N SER A 389 -22.93 -10.61 -4.72
CA SER A 389 -23.94 -9.96 -5.55
C SER A 389 -23.72 -8.45 -5.65
N PRO A 390 -23.57 -7.88 -6.86
CA PRO A 390 -23.49 -6.45 -7.06
C PRO A 390 -24.62 -5.67 -6.40
N ASP A 391 -25.86 -6.16 -6.50
CA ASP A 391 -27.04 -5.52 -5.93
C ASP A 391 -26.99 -5.49 -4.40
N ALA A 392 -26.44 -6.53 -3.77
CA ALA A 392 -26.28 -6.57 -2.32
C ALA A 392 -25.25 -5.54 -1.84
N ILE A 393 -24.14 -5.37 -2.57
CA ILE A 393 -23.11 -4.37 -2.27
C ILE A 393 -23.71 -2.95 -2.40
N ILE A 394 -24.38 -2.67 -3.52
CA ILE A 394 -25.02 -1.37 -3.78
C ILE A 394 -26.09 -1.07 -2.71
N SER A 395 -26.93 -2.05 -2.38
CA SER A 395 -27.96 -1.88 -1.34
C SER A 395 -27.35 -1.56 0.03
N ALA A 396 -26.22 -2.17 0.38
CA ALA A 396 -25.52 -1.88 1.63
C ALA A 396 -24.92 -0.45 1.66
N ILE A 397 -24.44 0.06 0.54
CA ILE A 397 -23.98 1.46 0.42
C ILE A 397 -25.18 2.42 0.59
N VAL A 398 -26.25 2.19 -0.14
CA VAL A 398 -27.46 3.05 -0.14
C VAL A 398 -28.12 3.08 1.23
N ALA A 399 -28.09 1.97 1.98
CA ALA A 399 -28.65 1.90 3.33
C ALA A 399 -27.98 2.89 4.33
N GLY A 400 -26.76 3.32 4.06
CA GLY A 400 -26.09 4.35 4.87
C GLY A 400 -26.41 5.79 4.48
N MET A 401 -27.08 6.02 3.35
CA MET A 401 -27.37 7.35 2.85
C MET A 401 -28.64 7.92 3.49
N SER A 402 -28.60 9.20 3.88
CA SER A 402 -29.76 9.93 4.42
C SER A 402 -30.78 10.33 3.33
N GLN A 403 -30.33 10.42 2.09
CA GLN A 403 -31.14 10.70 0.90
C GLN A 403 -30.79 9.67 -0.18
N PRO A 404 -31.74 9.29 -1.06
CA PRO A 404 -31.42 8.39 -2.16
C PRO A 404 -30.34 9.00 -3.07
N PRO A 405 -29.47 8.17 -3.66
CA PRO A 405 -28.51 8.65 -4.65
C PRO A 405 -29.26 9.20 -5.88
N GLU A 406 -28.64 10.08 -6.64
CA GLU A 406 -29.20 10.58 -7.92
C GLU A 406 -29.41 9.41 -8.88
N ARG A 407 -28.46 8.47 -8.88
CA ARG A 407 -28.53 7.29 -9.75
C ARG A 407 -27.87 6.06 -9.11
N ILE A 408 -28.48 4.93 -9.34
CA ILE A 408 -27.87 3.61 -9.16
C ILE A 408 -27.64 3.06 -10.57
N GLU A 409 -26.38 2.82 -10.93
CA GLU A 409 -26.00 2.28 -12.22
C GLU A 409 -24.91 1.21 -12.02
N PRO A 410 -25.28 -0.08 -12.06
CA PRO A 410 -24.32 -1.16 -11.84
C PRO A 410 -23.18 -1.20 -12.88
N ASP A 411 -23.44 -0.81 -14.13
CA ASP A 411 -22.38 -0.68 -15.13
C ASP A 411 -21.55 0.59 -14.84
N ARG A 412 -20.30 0.38 -14.39
CA ARG A 412 -19.43 1.47 -14.01
C ARG A 412 -19.08 2.41 -15.17
N ARG A 413 -18.99 1.90 -16.40
CA ARG A 413 -18.75 2.71 -17.61
C ARG A 413 -19.93 3.65 -17.86
N LEU A 414 -21.15 3.13 -17.77
CA LEU A 414 -22.37 3.93 -17.92
C LEU A 414 -22.55 4.91 -16.76
N ALA A 415 -22.16 4.54 -15.54
CA ALA A 415 -22.18 5.43 -14.38
C ALA A 415 -21.26 6.65 -14.57
N ILE A 416 -20.01 6.40 -15.01
CA ILE A 416 -19.03 7.46 -15.31
C ILE A 416 -19.54 8.33 -16.46
N HIS A 417 -20.03 7.74 -17.55
CA HIS A 417 -20.62 8.48 -18.66
C HIS A 417 -21.77 9.39 -18.21
N HIS A 418 -22.69 8.87 -17.39
CA HIS A 418 -23.80 9.66 -16.86
C HIS A 418 -23.33 10.87 -16.06
N ALA A 419 -22.34 10.70 -15.19
CA ALA A 419 -21.80 11.79 -14.38
C ALA A 419 -21.11 12.86 -15.24
N ILE A 420 -20.31 12.45 -16.23
CA ILE A 420 -19.62 13.34 -17.16
C ILE A 420 -20.62 14.10 -18.05
N ALA A 421 -21.60 13.41 -18.62
CA ALA A 421 -22.61 14.03 -19.48
C ALA A 421 -23.51 15.04 -18.75
N GLY A 422 -23.67 14.88 -17.43
CA GLY A 422 -24.43 15.80 -16.57
C GLY A 422 -23.64 16.97 -16.03
N ALA A 423 -22.32 17.02 -16.21
CA ALA A 423 -21.44 18.05 -15.69
C ALA A 423 -21.50 19.34 -16.54
N ARG A 424 -21.27 20.46 -15.90
CA ARG A 424 -21.29 21.80 -16.51
C ARG A 424 -19.98 22.52 -16.18
N SER A 425 -19.71 23.59 -16.88
CA SER A 425 -18.56 24.46 -16.60
C SER A 425 -18.44 24.81 -15.12
N GLY A 426 -17.27 24.56 -14.56
CA GLY A 426 -16.96 24.79 -13.15
C GLY A 426 -17.39 23.68 -12.17
N ASP A 427 -18.07 22.63 -12.64
CA ASP A 427 -18.37 21.44 -11.81
C ASP A 427 -17.13 20.56 -11.59
N LEU A 428 -17.25 19.62 -10.65
CA LEU A 428 -16.25 18.59 -10.41
C LEU A 428 -16.90 17.20 -10.33
N VAL A 429 -16.37 16.27 -11.14
CA VAL A 429 -16.75 14.85 -11.12
C VAL A 429 -15.62 14.05 -10.49
N LEU A 430 -15.89 13.43 -9.34
CA LEU A 430 -14.96 12.55 -8.63
C LEU A 430 -15.31 11.09 -8.91
N ILE A 431 -14.37 10.34 -9.48
CA ILE A 431 -14.50 8.89 -9.69
C ILE A 431 -13.62 8.21 -8.63
N ALA A 432 -14.26 7.50 -7.68
CA ALA A 432 -13.56 6.92 -6.52
C ALA A 432 -13.67 5.39 -6.49
N GLY A 433 -12.66 4.76 -5.87
CA GLY A 433 -12.60 3.33 -5.58
C GLY A 433 -11.43 2.62 -6.27
N LYS A 434 -11.37 2.67 -7.60
CA LYS A 434 -10.39 1.91 -8.40
C LYS A 434 -9.07 2.62 -8.63
N GLY A 435 -9.07 3.95 -8.73
CA GLY A 435 -7.85 4.74 -8.93
C GLY A 435 -7.03 4.25 -10.14
N HIS A 436 -5.87 3.64 -9.88
CA HIS A 436 -4.95 3.12 -10.90
C HIS A 436 -5.27 1.71 -11.41
N GLU A 437 -6.25 1.02 -10.81
CA GLU A 437 -6.60 -0.32 -11.25
C GLU A 437 -7.08 -0.32 -12.70
N SER A 438 -6.52 -1.24 -13.49
CA SER A 438 -6.83 -1.40 -14.92
C SER A 438 -7.73 -2.60 -15.21
N THR A 439 -8.32 -3.22 -14.18
CA THR A 439 -9.21 -4.37 -14.34
C THR A 439 -10.44 -4.27 -13.45
N GLN A 440 -11.54 -4.94 -13.83
CA GLN A 440 -12.72 -5.16 -12.99
C GLN A 440 -12.98 -6.66 -12.87
N THR A 441 -13.17 -7.14 -11.63
CA THR A 441 -13.42 -8.56 -11.35
C THR A 441 -14.89 -8.77 -10.99
N VAL A 442 -15.58 -9.64 -11.75
CA VAL A 442 -16.98 -10.04 -11.54
C VAL A 442 -17.06 -11.56 -11.55
N GLY A 443 -17.36 -12.18 -10.42
CA GLY A 443 -17.25 -13.64 -10.26
C GLY A 443 -15.81 -14.10 -10.50
N ALA A 444 -15.63 -15.07 -11.38
CA ALA A 444 -14.33 -15.59 -11.81
C ALA A 444 -13.73 -14.84 -13.01
N GLU A 445 -14.47 -13.91 -13.59
CA GLU A 445 -14.05 -13.19 -14.80
C GLU A 445 -13.35 -11.89 -14.45
N VAL A 446 -12.29 -11.54 -15.19
CA VAL A 446 -11.53 -10.32 -15.07
C VAL A 446 -11.60 -9.59 -16.41
N PHE A 447 -12.10 -8.36 -16.39
CA PHE A 447 -12.26 -7.49 -17.55
C PHE A 447 -11.26 -6.34 -17.49
N ASP A 448 -10.75 -5.91 -18.65
CA ASP A 448 -9.99 -4.67 -18.74
C ASP A 448 -10.89 -3.47 -18.46
N PHE A 449 -10.52 -2.65 -17.51
CA PHE A 449 -11.29 -1.49 -17.08
C PHE A 449 -10.43 -0.48 -16.34
N ASP A 450 -10.21 0.67 -16.93
CA ASP A 450 -9.48 1.80 -16.34
C ASP A 450 -10.40 3.03 -16.29
N ASP A 451 -10.63 3.57 -15.07
CA ASP A 451 -11.48 4.74 -14.87
C ASP A 451 -11.00 5.95 -15.68
N ARG A 452 -9.69 6.13 -15.84
CA ARG A 452 -9.07 7.24 -16.56
C ARG A 452 -9.34 7.15 -18.06
N GLU A 453 -9.16 5.96 -18.64
CA GLU A 453 -9.47 5.72 -20.05
C GLU A 453 -10.96 5.93 -20.36
N VAL A 454 -11.83 5.47 -19.47
CA VAL A 454 -13.27 5.69 -19.59
C VAL A 454 -13.60 7.18 -19.55
N CYS A 455 -12.98 7.95 -18.63
CA CYS A 455 -13.17 9.39 -18.59
C CYS A 455 -12.74 10.07 -19.90
N LEU A 456 -11.57 9.72 -20.44
CA LEU A 456 -11.05 10.28 -21.71
C LEU A 456 -11.96 9.95 -22.90
N LEU A 457 -12.56 8.76 -22.94
CA LEU A 457 -13.49 8.38 -24.02
C LEU A 457 -14.74 9.26 -24.10
N TYR A 458 -15.21 9.76 -22.96
CA TYR A 458 -16.46 10.54 -22.89
C TYR A 458 -16.25 12.06 -22.84
N THR A 459 -15.01 12.51 -22.68
CA THR A 459 -14.66 13.93 -22.70
C THR A 459 -13.98 14.37 -24.00
N SER A 460 -13.35 13.43 -24.74
CA SER A 460 -12.77 13.75 -26.05
C SER A 460 -13.85 14.20 -27.03
N PRO A 461 -13.65 15.28 -27.80
CA PRO A 461 -14.57 15.68 -28.87
C PRO A 461 -14.74 14.52 -29.84
N SER A 462 -16.01 14.22 -30.17
CA SER A 462 -16.33 13.18 -31.14
C SER A 462 -15.60 13.48 -32.46
N PRO A 463 -14.97 12.48 -33.14
CA PRO A 463 -14.36 12.69 -34.46
C PRO A 463 -15.34 13.09 -35.55
N ARG A 464 -16.58 13.49 -35.22
CA ARG A 464 -17.69 13.77 -36.14
C ARG A 464 -18.25 15.20 -36.02
N ASP A 465 -17.56 16.13 -35.37
CA ASP A 465 -17.94 17.55 -35.41
C ASP A 465 -16.92 18.38 -36.18
#